data_77811f153249e9799d2fa8714c34ffad
#
_entry.id   77811f153249e9799d2fa8714c34ffad
#
_cell.length_a   1.000
_cell.length_b   1.000
_cell.length_c   1.000
_cell.angle_alpha   90.00
_cell.angle_beta   90.00
_cell.angle_gamma   90.00
#
_symmetry.space_group_name_H-M   'P 1'
#
loop_
_entity.id
_entity.type
_entity.pdbx_description
1 polymer ?
#
loop_
_entity_poly.entity_id
_entity_poly.type
_entity_poly.pdbx_seq_one_letter_code
_entity_poly.pdbx_strand_id
1 'polypeptide(L)'
;MTFIESETIELKSSVVADLCKEVIAFANTRGGTLYIGVEDNGTVIGVDSADRVTLQINNMVRDSIKPDITMFVHYETQVINDKQIIAVTVQEGTDRPYYLGSKGLKPSGVYVRNGTSTDPASDTAIRKMIKETDGDSFETMRSSEQNLSFQ
;
A
#
# COMPACT_ATOMS: atom_id res chain seq x y z
N MET A 1 22.19 9.23 -4.32
CA MET A 1 21.13 8.22 -4.33
C MET A 1 20.37 8.28 -5.64
N THR A 2 20.13 7.15 -6.25
CA THR A 2 19.39 7.09 -7.52
C THR A 2 18.02 6.49 -7.27
N PHE A 3 16.97 7.15 -7.72
CA PHE A 3 15.61 6.64 -7.59
C PHE A 3 15.21 5.93 -8.88
N ILE A 4 14.89 4.65 -8.76
CA ILE A 4 14.49 3.82 -9.91
C ILE A 4 13.28 3.01 -9.48
N GLU A 5 12.21 3.05 -10.29
CA GLU A 5 11.02 2.24 -10.00
C GLU A 5 11.35 0.76 -10.06
N SER A 6 10.70 -0.01 -9.20
CA SER A 6 10.89 -1.45 -9.11
C SER A 6 9.62 -2.08 -8.55
N GLU A 7 9.68 -3.37 -8.25
CA GLU A 7 8.56 -4.06 -7.63
C GLU A 7 8.19 -3.44 -6.29
N THR A 8 9.16 -2.84 -5.59
CA THR A 8 8.92 -2.26 -4.26
C THR A 8 9.16 -0.76 -4.21
N ILE A 9 9.34 -0.10 -5.34
CA ILE A 9 9.55 1.34 -5.38
C ILE A 9 8.71 1.97 -6.48
N GLU A 10 7.95 2.98 -6.10
CA GLU A 10 7.14 3.77 -7.03
C GLU A 10 7.50 5.25 -6.86
N LEU A 11 7.60 5.98 -7.95
CA LEU A 11 7.95 7.41 -7.94
C LEU A 11 6.74 8.22 -8.38
N LYS A 12 6.43 9.28 -7.64
CA LYS A 12 5.33 10.19 -7.96
C LYS A 12 5.83 11.62 -7.79
N SER A 13 5.62 12.43 -8.81
CA SER A 13 6.04 13.83 -8.74
C SER A 13 5.15 14.64 -7.80
N SER A 14 3.89 14.24 -7.63
CA SER A 14 2.95 14.95 -6.75
C SER A 14 1.91 13.97 -6.24
N VAL A 15 1.02 14.45 -5.35
CA VAL A 15 -0.09 13.64 -4.86
C VAL A 15 -1.16 13.62 -5.94
N VAL A 16 -1.51 12.42 -6.38
CA VAL A 16 -2.53 12.22 -7.41
C VAL A 16 -3.57 11.23 -6.89
N ALA A 17 -4.74 11.21 -7.55
CA ALA A 17 -5.85 10.36 -7.12
C ALA A 17 -5.47 8.87 -7.14
N ASP A 18 -4.58 8.46 -8.04
CA ASP A 18 -4.18 7.06 -8.17
C ASP A 18 -3.21 6.61 -7.08
N LEU A 19 -2.78 7.50 -6.20
CA LEU A 19 -1.81 7.15 -5.16
C LEU A 19 -2.31 6.01 -4.28
N CYS A 20 -3.60 5.99 -3.98
CA CYS A 20 -4.16 4.92 -3.15
C CYS A 20 -4.08 3.55 -3.82
N LYS A 21 -4.13 3.50 -5.14
CA LYS A 21 -3.95 2.23 -5.86
C LYS A 21 -2.57 1.66 -5.66
N GLU A 22 -1.55 2.52 -5.62
CA GLU A 22 -0.18 2.08 -5.38
C GLU A 22 -0.03 1.55 -3.96
N VAL A 23 -0.61 2.26 -2.99
CA VAL A 23 -0.56 1.83 -1.59
C VAL A 23 -1.23 0.45 -1.44
N ILE A 24 -2.40 0.29 -2.04
CA ILE A 24 -3.13 -0.98 -2.02
C ILE A 24 -2.29 -2.09 -2.63
N ALA A 25 -1.67 -1.83 -3.78
CA ALA A 25 -0.88 -2.84 -4.48
C ALA A 25 0.30 -3.32 -3.62
N PHE A 26 0.99 -2.38 -2.97
CA PHE A 26 2.09 -2.75 -2.09
C PHE A 26 1.60 -3.57 -0.90
N ALA A 27 0.51 -3.15 -0.27
CA ALA A 27 -0.03 -3.86 0.90
C ALA A 27 -0.49 -5.28 0.54
N ASN A 28 -0.98 -5.47 -0.67
CA ASN A 28 -1.45 -6.77 -1.14
C ASN A 28 -0.32 -7.66 -1.66
N THR A 29 0.89 -7.13 -1.84
CA THR A 29 1.98 -7.89 -2.44
C THR A 29 3.14 -8.03 -1.44
N ARG A 30 4.19 -7.26 -1.59
CA ARG A 30 5.39 -7.38 -0.75
C ARG A 30 5.68 -6.13 0.07
N GLY A 31 4.80 -5.16 0.01
CA GLY A 31 5.11 -3.86 0.56
C GLY A 31 5.98 -3.08 -0.40
N GLY A 32 6.33 -1.86 -0.02
CA GLY A 32 7.16 -1.01 -0.85
C GLY A 32 7.16 0.42 -0.36
N THR A 33 7.79 1.28 -1.14
CA THR A 33 7.91 2.69 -0.80
C THR A 33 7.51 3.54 -2.00
N LEU A 34 6.63 4.53 -1.75
CA LEU A 34 6.34 5.57 -2.72
C LEU A 34 7.15 6.79 -2.34
N TYR A 35 7.86 7.35 -3.30
CA TYR A 35 8.58 8.60 -3.09
C TYR A 35 7.78 9.72 -3.77
N ILE A 36 7.35 10.69 -2.98
CA ILE A 36 6.56 11.82 -3.48
C ILE A 36 7.48 13.03 -3.63
N GLY A 37 7.48 13.63 -4.80
CA GLY A 37 8.40 14.71 -5.14
C GLY A 37 9.53 14.24 -6.04
N VAL A 38 9.40 13.08 -6.67
CA VAL A 38 10.41 12.51 -7.56
C VAL A 38 9.74 12.13 -8.87
N GLU A 39 10.30 12.56 -9.99
CA GLU A 39 9.76 12.24 -11.31
C GLU A 39 10.08 10.81 -11.70
N ASP A 40 9.38 10.31 -12.71
CA ASP A 40 9.53 8.92 -13.18
C ASP A 40 10.97 8.58 -13.55
N ASN A 41 11.73 9.56 -14.02
CA ASN A 41 13.12 9.35 -14.40
C ASN A 41 14.07 9.46 -13.21
N GLY A 42 13.56 9.66 -12.00
CA GLY A 42 14.36 9.74 -10.79
C GLY A 42 14.79 11.15 -10.39
N THR A 43 14.39 12.16 -11.17
CA THR A 43 14.74 13.53 -10.85
C THR A 43 13.98 14.02 -9.62
N VAL A 44 14.69 14.53 -8.62
CA VAL A 44 14.07 15.04 -7.40
C VAL A 44 13.60 16.46 -7.66
N ILE A 45 12.29 16.67 -7.59
CA ILE A 45 11.72 18.02 -7.76
C ILE A 45 11.17 18.57 -6.45
N GLY A 46 10.94 17.71 -5.46
CA GLY A 46 10.49 18.13 -4.14
C GLY A 46 9.01 18.46 -4.06
N VAL A 47 8.57 18.75 -2.83
CA VAL A 47 7.20 19.21 -2.56
C VAL A 47 7.30 20.55 -1.81
N ASP A 48 6.24 21.37 -1.91
CA ASP A 48 6.27 22.69 -1.28
C ASP A 48 6.19 22.62 0.24
N SER A 49 5.37 21.73 0.77
CA SER A 49 5.20 21.57 2.21
C SER A 49 5.07 20.09 2.53
N ALA A 50 6.12 19.51 3.10
CA ALA A 50 6.13 18.09 3.43
C ALA A 50 5.04 17.77 4.45
N ASP A 51 4.83 18.63 5.45
CA ASP A 51 3.82 18.39 6.48
C ASP A 51 2.42 18.36 5.88
N ARG A 52 2.12 19.31 5.01
CA ARG A 52 0.79 19.37 4.38
C ARG A 52 0.55 18.17 3.46
N VAL A 53 1.56 17.82 2.68
CA VAL A 53 1.45 16.69 1.76
C VAL A 53 1.30 15.38 2.53
N THR A 54 2.06 15.21 3.60
CA THR A 54 1.95 14.02 4.45
C THR A 54 0.55 13.91 5.03
N LEU A 55 -0.01 15.01 5.53
CA LEU A 55 -1.35 15.00 6.08
C LEU A 55 -2.38 14.65 5.01
N GLN A 56 -2.22 15.22 3.82
CA GLN A 56 -3.12 14.93 2.70
C GLN A 56 -3.11 13.45 2.35
N ILE A 57 -1.93 12.85 2.25
CA ILE A 57 -1.80 11.43 1.91
C ILE A 57 -2.41 10.56 3.01
N ASN A 58 -2.12 10.90 4.26
CA ASN A 58 -2.65 10.12 5.38
C ASN A 58 -4.19 10.15 5.39
N ASN A 59 -4.78 11.29 5.11
CA ASN A 59 -6.23 11.41 5.04
C ASN A 59 -6.81 10.59 3.88
N MET A 60 -6.15 10.63 2.70
CA MET A 60 -6.60 9.86 1.54
C MET A 60 -6.57 8.36 1.84
N VAL A 61 -5.47 7.90 2.43
CA VAL A 61 -5.29 6.48 2.75
C VAL A 61 -6.34 6.03 3.75
N ARG A 62 -6.51 6.79 4.82
CA ARG A 62 -7.47 6.44 5.87
C ARG A 62 -8.90 6.38 5.33
N ASP A 63 -9.26 7.35 4.49
CA ASP A 63 -10.66 7.49 4.05
C ASP A 63 -11.00 6.60 2.87
N SER A 64 -10.02 6.17 2.08
CA SER A 64 -10.29 5.51 0.80
C SER A 64 -10.02 4.02 0.80
N ILE A 65 -9.17 3.52 1.67
CA ILE A 65 -8.73 2.11 1.63
C ILE A 65 -9.38 1.30 2.75
N LYS A 66 -9.88 0.13 2.39
CA LYS A 66 -10.49 -0.83 3.32
C LYS A 66 -9.80 -2.19 3.18
N PRO A 67 -9.71 -3.00 4.22
CA PRO A 67 -9.90 -2.59 5.61
C PRO A 67 -8.83 -1.59 6.04
N ASP A 68 -8.87 -1.13 7.28
CA ASP A 68 -7.96 -0.09 7.75
C ASP A 68 -6.51 -0.53 7.58
N ILE A 69 -5.72 0.30 6.91
CA ILE A 69 -4.33 -0.02 6.58
C ILE A 69 -3.36 0.92 7.31
N THR A 70 -3.87 1.85 8.11
CA THR A 70 -3.03 2.95 8.62
C THR A 70 -1.85 2.48 9.45
N MET A 71 -1.98 1.37 10.17
CA MET A 71 -0.86 0.87 10.97
C MET A 71 0.28 0.29 10.11
N PHE A 72 0.03 0.05 8.82
CA PHE A 72 1.02 -0.51 7.91
C PHE A 72 1.65 0.54 7.01
N VAL A 73 1.28 1.81 7.17
CA VAL A 73 1.79 2.90 6.32
C VAL A 73 2.52 3.90 7.19
N HIS A 74 3.76 4.20 6.81
CA HIS A 74 4.63 5.10 7.57
C HIS A 74 5.14 6.20 6.65
N TYR A 75 5.32 7.40 7.19
CA TYR A 75 5.71 8.56 6.42
C TYR A 75 7.01 9.12 6.97
N GLU A 76 7.93 9.46 6.08
CA GLU A 76 9.20 10.09 6.46
C GLU A 76 9.54 11.19 5.48
N THR A 77 9.88 12.36 6.01
CA THR A 77 10.35 13.46 5.18
C THR A 77 11.85 13.31 5.00
N GLN A 78 12.31 13.38 3.76
CA GLN A 78 13.73 13.32 3.42
C GLN A 78 14.10 14.59 2.68
N VAL A 79 15.33 15.08 2.90
CA VAL A 79 15.84 16.25 2.20
C VAL A 79 16.95 15.79 1.27
N ILE A 80 16.78 16.02 -0.02
CA ILE A 80 17.74 15.63 -1.05
C ILE A 80 17.96 16.83 -1.95
N ASN A 81 19.22 17.27 -2.07
CA ASN A 81 19.57 18.46 -2.86
C ASN A 81 18.75 19.68 -2.47
N ASP A 82 18.60 19.89 -1.16
CA ASP A 82 17.84 21.00 -0.57
C ASP A 82 16.35 20.96 -0.89
N LYS A 83 15.83 19.83 -1.35
CA LYS A 83 14.41 19.66 -1.65
C LYS A 83 13.82 18.62 -0.74
N GLN A 84 12.59 18.86 -0.27
CA GLN A 84 11.90 17.93 0.59
C GLN A 84 11.09 16.95 -0.26
N ILE A 85 11.24 15.68 0.03
CA ILE A 85 10.40 14.63 -0.55
C ILE A 85 9.81 13.82 0.60
N ILE A 86 8.82 13.01 0.29
CA ILE A 86 8.19 12.17 1.30
C ILE A 86 8.33 10.72 0.88
N ALA A 87 8.85 9.90 1.79
CA ALA A 87 8.90 8.46 1.60
C ALA A 87 7.70 7.86 2.32
N VAL A 88 6.77 7.28 1.57
CA VAL A 88 5.60 6.61 2.10
C VAL A 88 5.91 5.12 2.07
N THR A 89 6.21 4.54 3.21
CA THR A 89 6.57 3.13 3.29
C THR A 89 5.33 2.32 3.66
N VAL A 90 5.01 1.35 2.82
CA VAL A 90 3.84 0.48 2.98
C VAL A 90 4.34 -0.91 3.28
N GLN A 91 3.96 -1.46 4.44
CA GLN A 91 4.28 -2.83 4.78
C GLN A 91 3.25 -3.77 4.18
N GLU A 92 3.65 -5.00 3.93
CA GLU A 92 2.71 -6.02 3.49
C GLU A 92 1.65 -6.18 4.58
N GLY A 93 0.39 -6.03 4.20
CA GLY A 93 -0.70 -6.07 5.16
C GLY A 93 -1.07 -7.50 5.56
N THR A 94 -1.68 -7.64 6.73
CA THR A 94 -2.06 -8.95 7.27
C THR A 94 -3.53 -9.28 7.03
N ASP A 95 -4.31 -8.33 6.48
CA ASP A 95 -5.75 -8.52 6.31
C ASP A 95 -6.11 -8.33 4.83
N ARG A 96 -5.34 -8.97 3.96
CA ARG A 96 -5.52 -8.89 2.51
C ARG A 96 -6.78 -9.64 2.08
N PRO A 97 -7.45 -9.18 1.03
CA PRO A 97 -7.05 -8.09 0.15
C PRO A 97 -7.51 -6.73 0.66
N TYR A 98 -6.66 -5.73 0.45
CA TYR A 98 -7.05 -4.34 0.67
C TYR A 98 -7.64 -3.81 -0.63
N TYR A 99 -8.56 -2.86 -0.54
CA TYR A 99 -9.28 -2.39 -1.72
C TYR A 99 -9.77 -0.96 -1.54
N LEU A 100 -10.10 -0.31 -2.66
CA LEU A 100 -10.75 1.00 -2.62
C LEU A 100 -12.17 0.83 -2.14
N GLY A 101 -12.51 1.50 -1.02
CA GLY A 101 -13.85 1.39 -0.44
C GLY A 101 -14.95 1.78 -1.41
N SER A 102 -14.67 2.76 -2.29
CA SER A 102 -15.65 3.22 -3.26
C SER A 102 -15.91 2.21 -4.39
N LYS A 103 -14.97 1.30 -4.63
CA LYS A 103 -15.11 0.31 -5.72
C LYS A 103 -15.49 -1.07 -5.22
N GLY A 104 -15.09 -1.41 -4.00
CA GLY A 104 -15.42 -2.69 -3.40
C GLY A 104 -14.40 -3.78 -3.66
N LEU A 105 -14.70 -4.97 -3.17
CA LEU A 105 -13.81 -6.11 -3.18
C LEU A 105 -13.95 -6.86 -4.51
N LYS A 106 -13.47 -6.27 -5.56
CA LYS A 106 -13.55 -6.81 -6.92
C LYS A 106 -12.40 -6.23 -7.74
N PRO A 107 -12.14 -6.73 -8.96
CA PRO A 107 -10.97 -6.29 -9.73
C PRO A 107 -10.84 -4.78 -9.90
N SER A 108 -11.93 -4.05 -9.99
CA SER A 108 -11.85 -2.60 -10.13
C SER A 108 -11.44 -1.89 -8.83
N GLY A 109 -11.38 -2.60 -7.72
CA GLY A 109 -11.01 -2.02 -6.42
C GLY A 109 -9.77 -2.62 -5.78
N VAL A 110 -9.31 -3.78 -6.26
CA VAL A 110 -8.16 -4.48 -5.68
C VAL A 110 -7.00 -4.43 -6.65
N TYR A 111 -5.84 -4.00 -6.15
CA TYR A 111 -4.65 -3.85 -6.99
C TYR A 111 -3.50 -4.67 -6.42
N VAL A 112 -2.64 -5.15 -7.32
CA VAL A 112 -1.43 -5.89 -6.98
C VAL A 112 -0.26 -5.33 -7.76
N ARG A 113 0.94 -5.61 -7.28
CA ARG A 113 2.15 -5.14 -7.94
C ARG A 113 2.75 -6.22 -8.80
N ASN A 114 2.97 -5.90 -10.08
CA ASN A 114 3.60 -6.78 -11.06
C ASN A 114 4.82 -6.07 -11.61
N GLY A 115 6.03 -6.44 -11.15
CA GLY A 115 7.22 -5.70 -11.53
C GLY A 115 7.08 -4.24 -11.16
N THR A 116 7.21 -3.34 -12.11
CA THR A 116 7.07 -1.90 -11.87
C THR A 116 5.65 -1.40 -12.10
N SER A 117 4.69 -2.32 -12.30
CA SER A 117 3.33 -1.95 -12.66
C SER A 117 2.35 -2.26 -11.54
N THR A 118 1.37 -1.39 -11.35
CA THR A 118 0.26 -1.61 -10.44
C THR A 118 -0.96 -1.96 -11.29
N ASP A 119 -1.46 -3.16 -11.13
CA ASP A 119 -2.53 -3.70 -11.96
C ASP A 119 -3.73 -4.15 -11.14
N PRO A 120 -4.94 -4.11 -11.72
CA PRO A 120 -6.10 -4.71 -11.04
C PRO A 120 -5.86 -6.20 -10.82
N ALA A 121 -6.26 -6.69 -9.65
CA ALA A 121 -6.16 -8.12 -9.36
C ALA A 121 -7.29 -8.88 -10.07
N SER A 122 -6.99 -10.10 -10.49
CA SER A 122 -8.02 -10.95 -11.08
C SER A 122 -8.94 -11.49 -9.98
N ASP A 123 -10.10 -11.98 -10.38
CA ASP A 123 -11.01 -12.64 -9.43
C ASP A 123 -10.33 -13.81 -8.74
N THR A 124 -9.52 -14.56 -9.47
CA THR A 124 -8.77 -15.69 -8.91
C THR A 124 -7.78 -15.22 -7.85
N ALA A 125 -7.05 -14.13 -8.12
CA ALA A 125 -6.09 -13.59 -7.17
C ALA A 125 -6.79 -13.10 -5.91
N ILE A 126 -7.93 -12.43 -6.07
CA ILE A 126 -8.72 -11.94 -4.94
C ILE A 126 -9.15 -13.11 -4.07
N ARG A 127 -9.71 -14.17 -4.67
CA ARG A 127 -10.16 -15.35 -3.93
C ARG A 127 -9.00 -16.02 -3.21
N LYS A 128 -7.83 -16.07 -3.85
CA LYS A 128 -6.66 -16.65 -3.22
C LYS A 128 -6.24 -15.88 -1.97
N MET A 129 -6.23 -14.55 -2.06
CA MET A 129 -5.89 -13.72 -0.91
C MET A 129 -6.89 -13.89 0.23
N ILE A 130 -8.17 -14.00 -0.09
CA ILE A 130 -9.20 -14.21 0.92
C ILE A 130 -8.98 -15.55 1.62
N LYS A 131 -8.71 -16.59 0.85
CA LYS A 131 -8.45 -17.92 1.43
C LYS A 131 -7.22 -17.93 2.32
N GLU A 132 -6.16 -17.27 1.90
CA GLU A 132 -4.93 -17.20 2.68
C GLU A 132 -5.17 -16.50 4.00
N THR A 133 -5.88 -15.38 3.98
CA THR A 133 -6.17 -14.61 5.18
C THR A 133 -7.10 -15.40 6.11
N ASP A 134 -8.15 -16.01 5.57
CA ASP A 134 -9.09 -16.80 6.35
C ASP A 134 -8.40 -18.05 6.92
N GLY A 135 -7.53 -18.67 6.14
CA GLY A 135 -6.79 -19.83 6.59
C GLY A 135 -5.89 -19.50 7.76
N ASP A 136 -5.18 -18.37 7.67
CA ASP A 136 -4.33 -17.93 8.77
C ASP A 136 -5.16 -17.65 10.02
N SER A 137 -6.28 -16.98 9.86
CA SER A 137 -7.18 -16.68 10.97
C SER A 137 -7.71 -17.97 11.59
N PHE A 138 -8.09 -18.91 10.76
CA PHE A 138 -8.62 -20.17 11.22
C PHE A 138 -7.57 -20.96 12.01
N GLU A 139 -6.34 -20.99 11.53
CA GLU A 139 -5.27 -21.69 12.24
C GLU A 139 -4.96 -21.04 13.57
N THR A 140 -4.97 -19.73 13.64
CA THR A 140 -4.79 -19.02 14.87
C THR A 140 -5.88 -19.37 15.87
N MET A 141 -7.13 -19.41 15.41
CA MET A 141 -8.24 -19.78 16.27
C MET A 141 -8.11 -21.21 16.76
N ARG A 142 -7.73 -22.12 15.89
CA ARG A 142 -7.54 -23.51 16.29
C ARG A 142 -6.46 -23.64 17.36
N SER A 143 -5.36 -22.92 17.20
CA SER A 143 -4.30 -22.95 18.20
C SER A 143 -4.80 -22.46 19.55
N SER A 144 -5.60 -21.41 19.55
CA SER A 144 -6.17 -20.90 20.79
C SER A 144 -7.14 -21.88 21.41
N GLU A 145 -7.87 -22.62 20.60
CA GLU A 145 -8.95 -23.48 21.09
C GLU A 145 -8.53 -24.91 21.33
N GLN A 146 -7.31 -25.25 21.00
CA GLN A 146 -6.86 -26.61 21.23
C GLN A 146 -7.05 -27.03 22.66
N ASN A 147 -6.87 -26.10 23.57
CA ASN A 147 -7.00 -26.42 24.98
C ASN A 147 -8.44 -26.53 25.39
N LEU A 148 -9.36 -26.09 24.60
CA LEU A 148 -10.76 -26.15 24.90
C LEU A 148 -11.38 -27.44 24.43
N SER A 149 -10.71 -28.14 23.64
CA SER A 149 -11.12 -29.38 23.08
C SER A 149 -12.46 -29.38 22.53
N PHE A 150 -12.80 -28.50 21.74
CA PHE A 150 -13.94 -28.50 21.17
C PHE A 150 -13.90 -29.39 20.14
N GLN A 151 -14.39 -29.77 19.74
CA GLN A 151 -14.41 -30.37 18.69
C GLN A 151 -15.29 -30.88 18.22
#